data_8d7cb1f94a6e6130e8d0712ee9eafd75
#
_entry.id   8d7cb1f94a6e6130e8d0712ee9eafd75
#
_cell.length_a   1.000
_cell.length_b   1.000
_cell.length_c   1.000
_cell.angle_alpha   90.00
_cell.angle_beta   90.00
_cell.angle_gamma   90.00
#
_symmetry.space_group_name_H-M   'P 1'
#
loop_
_entity.id
_entity.type
_entity.pdbx_description
1 polymer ?
#
loop_
_entity_poly.entity_id
_entity_poly.type
_entity_poly.pdbx_seq_one_letter_code
_entity_poly.pdbx_strand_id
1 'polypeptide(L)'
;MTNTGGTSDRYDYVVIGAGSAGCVIAARLSEDPSVRVLLLESGSADTRPEIATPPAWPSLWGTDVDYAYDTVPQTNADGRTRNWPRGHTLGGSSSINAMVFLRGHPSDFDAWAKDGCTGWDYESVLPYFRRMETVGGRDQQYRGTDGPLRPATASAEVANPLSQVFLEGAVAAGYPLTDDFNGANAEGAGWHDLTITQGTRQSTAAAYLHPVAHRPNLTISTESRARQLRFEGNRCVGVDFERGGRLVTAHADTEVVLSAGAVDSPRLLLLSGVGPAAELRAADVTVVHDLPGVGRNLHDHPLCGVVYESAQPVPAGQTNLAEASMLWRSDDTLTGPDMQLMFIHVPFHLPHLVTPVNSFTFGIATVPDARGSIRLAGPDPATAPLIDPNYLGTESDVQRMMHGLAVAREIAASEPFRPWRGSEVLPGPDATDEKALRAFLAHNTGTYYHPVGSCAMGTGSQAVVDPELRVHGLTGLRVADASIMPRIVPVNTNAAAIMIGEKAADLIRGRFPSDQ
;
A
#
# COMPACT_ATOMS: atom_id res chain seq x y z
N MET A 1 -16.59 17.84 43.00
CA MET A 1 -17.38 18.37 41.88
C MET A 1 -16.50 18.23 40.62
N THR A 2 -16.62 17.13 39.94
CA THR A 2 -15.89 16.86 38.69
C THR A 2 -16.62 17.56 37.58
N ASN A 3 -15.96 18.54 36.98
CA ASN A 3 -16.45 19.32 35.83
C ASN A 3 -16.47 18.39 34.60
N THR A 4 -17.64 17.80 34.32
CA THR A 4 -17.91 17.13 33.05
C THR A 4 -18.19 18.21 32.00
N GLY A 5 -17.15 18.96 31.60
CA GLY A 5 -17.19 19.80 30.42
C GLY A 5 -17.41 18.87 29.23
N GLY A 6 -18.61 18.92 28.64
CA GLY A 6 -18.92 18.22 27.39
C GLY A 6 -17.97 18.69 26.31
N THR A 7 -17.02 17.84 25.95
CA THR A 7 -16.28 17.99 24.70
C THR A 7 -17.31 17.89 23.59
N SER A 8 -17.40 18.93 22.78
CA SER A 8 -18.28 18.94 21.60
C SER A 8 -17.89 17.76 20.71
N ASP A 9 -18.77 16.76 20.55
CA ASP A 9 -18.58 15.62 19.63
C ASP A 9 -18.74 16.05 18.17
N ARG A 10 -18.52 17.31 17.87
CA ARG A 10 -18.66 17.93 16.54
C ARG A 10 -17.32 18.45 16.05
N TYR A 11 -17.01 18.12 14.81
CA TYR A 11 -15.79 18.50 14.09
C TYR A 11 -16.16 18.99 12.70
N ASP A 12 -15.32 19.80 12.07
CA ASP A 12 -15.53 20.16 10.68
C ASP A 12 -15.26 18.94 9.79
N TYR A 13 -14.19 18.21 10.08
CA TYR A 13 -13.83 16.97 9.38
C TYR A 13 -13.58 15.83 10.35
N VAL A 14 -14.07 14.65 9.98
CA VAL A 14 -13.75 13.38 10.65
C VAL A 14 -13.00 12.49 9.66
N VAL A 15 -11.71 12.25 9.93
CA VAL A 15 -10.86 11.36 9.13
C VAL A 15 -10.81 10.00 9.81
N ILE A 16 -11.16 8.94 9.08
CA ILE A 16 -11.23 7.57 9.60
C ILE A 16 -10.08 6.75 9.06
N GLY A 17 -9.19 6.32 9.93
CA GLY A 17 -7.93 5.62 9.66
C GLY A 17 -6.73 6.57 9.64
N ALA A 18 -5.79 6.37 10.58
CA ALA A 18 -4.51 7.09 10.66
C ALA A 18 -3.39 6.35 9.92
N GLY A 19 -3.70 5.83 8.72
CA GLY A 19 -2.74 5.20 7.82
C GLY A 19 -1.98 6.20 6.95
N SER A 20 -1.38 5.70 5.86
CA SER A 20 -0.51 6.48 4.96
C SER A 20 -1.16 7.75 4.42
N ALA A 21 -2.43 7.70 4.01
CA ALA A 21 -3.15 8.87 3.52
C ALA A 21 -3.78 9.69 4.66
N GLY A 22 -4.40 9.02 5.65
CA GLY A 22 -5.15 9.70 6.71
C GLY A 22 -4.29 10.58 7.61
N CYS A 23 -3.06 10.18 7.93
CA CYS A 23 -2.09 11.02 8.64
C CYS A 23 -1.81 12.32 7.87
N VAL A 24 -1.63 12.22 6.56
CA VAL A 24 -1.39 13.37 5.67
C VAL A 24 -2.59 14.31 5.67
N ILE A 25 -3.79 13.75 5.42
CA ILE A 25 -5.03 14.54 5.35
C ILE A 25 -5.27 15.29 6.65
N ALA A 26 -5.17 14.61 7.80
CA ALA A 26 -5.37 15.23 9.10
C ALA A 26 -4.33 16.33 9.40
N ALA A 27 -3.06 16.08 9.07
CA ALA A 27 -2.00 17.06 9.23
C ALA A 27 -2.22 18.31 8.36
N ARG A 28 -2.61 18.12 7.09
CA ARG A 28 -2.86 19.21 6.16
C ARG A 28 -4.13 19.99 6.50
N LEU A 29 -5.24 19.33 6.79
CA LEU A 29 -6.49 20.03 7.16
C LEU A 29 -6.34 20.86 8.43
N SER A 30 -5.57 20.37 9.40
CA SER A 30 -5.33 21.09 10.67
C SER A 30 -4.33 22.24 10.57
N GLU A 31 -3.77 22.55 9.38
CA GLU A 31 -2.96 23.75 9.14
C GLU A 31 -3.78 25.04 9.32
N ASP A 32 -5.07 25.01 9.02
CA ASP A 32 -5.99 26.09 9.32
C ASP A 32 -6.48 25.95 10.77
N PRO A 33 -6.11 26.88 11.68
CA PRO A 33 -6.47 26.77 13.10
C PRO A 33 -7.98 26.92 13.36
N SER A 34 -8.76 27.42 12.40
CA SER A 34 -10.21 27.53 12.49
C SER A 34 -10.94 26.22 12.17
N VAL A 35 -10.26 25.25 11.54
CA VAL A 35 -10.78 23.95 11.13
C VAL A 35 -10.53 22.91 12.22
N ARG A 36 -11.58 22.29 12.76
CA ARG A 36 -11.48 21.23 13.77
C ARG A 36 -11.46 19.87 13.09
N VAL A 37 -10.41 19.10 13.32
CA VAL A 37 -10.21 17.77 12.72
C VAL A 37 -10.19 16.71 13.81
N LEU A 38 -10.99 15.65 13.63
CA LEU A 38 -10.88 14.40 14.37
C LEU A 38 -10.23 13.36 13.47
N LEU A 39 -9.15 12.74 13.95
CA LEU A 39 -8.53 11.57 13.32
C LEU A 39 -8.78 10.35 14.20
N LEU A 40 -9.49 9.35 13.66
CA LEU A 40 -9.78 8.08 14.33
C LEU A 40 -8.81 6.99 13.83
N GLU A 41 -8.20 6.27 14.77
CA GLU A 41 -7.41 5.07 14.53
C GLU A 41 -7.90 3.93 15.41
N SER A 42 -8.14 2.77 14.82
CA SER A 42 -8.60 1.58 15.55
C SER A 42 -7.50 0.93 16.37
N GLY A 43 -6.26 1.03 15.92
CA GLY A 43 -5.10 0.50 16.61
C GLY A 43 -4.53 1.43 17.67
N SER A 44 -3.45 0.99 18.28
CA SER A 44 -2.71 1.71 19.31
C SER A 44 -1.82 2.82 18.74
N ALA A 45 -1.18 3.59 19.61
CA ALA A 45 -0.04 4.44 19.25
C ALA A 45 1.14 3.60 18.77
N ASP A 46 1.96 4.17 17.87
CA ASP A 46 3.11 3.54 17.21
C ASP A 46 4.38 3.49 18.10
N THR A 47 4.21 3.02 19.32
CA THR A 47 5.26 3.06 20.37
C THR A 47 6.11 1.80 20.46
N ARG A 48 5.80 0.74 19.71
CA ARG A 48 6.61 -0.48 19.70
C ARG A 48 8.01 -0.21 19.14
N PRO A 49 9.08 -0.63 19.83
CA PRO A 49 10.45 -0.38 19.36
C PRO A 49 10.75 -0.98 17.96
N GLU A 50 10.12 -2.10 17.63
CA GLU A 50 10.29 -2.78 16.34
C GLU A 50 9.79 -1.92 15.17
N ILE A 51 8.82 -1.04 15.40
CA ILE A 51 8.34 -0.09 14.38
C ILE A 51 9.48 0.84 13.95
N ALA A 52 10.23 1.36 14.92
CA ALA A 52 11.35 2.26 14.65
C ALA A 52 12.59 1.57 14.09
N THR A 53 12.70 0.25 14.23
CA THR A 53 13.89 -0.56 13.90
C THR A 53 13.76 -1.15 12.49
N PRO A 54 14.47 -0.64 11.45
CA PRO A 54 14.24 -1.03 10.06
C PRO A 54 14.28 -2.53 9.80
N PRO A 55 15.29 -3.33 10.21
CA PRO A 55 15.32 -4.76 9.88
C PRO A 55 14.30 -5.60 10.68
N ALA A 56 13.63 -5.02 11.65
CA ALA A 56 12.64 -5.72 12.49
C ALA A 56 11.22 -5.78 11.89
N TRP A 57 10.97 -5.16 10.74
CA TRP A 57 9.62 -5.10 10.16
C TRP A 57 8.92 -6.46 10.01
N PRO A 58 9.58 -7.59 9.69
CA PRO A 58 8.89 -8.87 9.59
C PRO A 58 8.33 -9.36 10.94
N SER A 59 8.93 -8.95 12.07
CA SER A 59 8.48 -9.35 13.41
C SER A 59 7.22 -8.60 13.89
N LEU A 60 6.78 -7.57 13.16
CA LEU A 60 5.56 -6.83 13.45
C LEU A 60 4.30 -7.58 13.00
N TRP A 61 4.43 -8.50 12.03
CA TRP A 61 3.32 -9.24 11.49
C TRP A 61 2.76 -10.25 12.49
N GLY A 62 1.43 -10.38 12.53
CA GLY A 62 0.73 -11.23 13.48
C GLY A 62 0.76 -10.72 14.93
N THR A 63 1.21 -9.48 15.16
CA THR A 63 1.19 -8.83 16.48
C THR A 63 -0.03 -7.91 16.63
N ASP A 64 -0.17 -7.24 17.78
CA ASP A 64 -1.25 -6.28 18.07
C ASP A 64 -1.28 -5.04 17.16
N VAL A 65 -0.16 -4.74 16.48
CA VAL A 65 -0.07 -3.65 15.47
C VAL A 65 -0.39 -4.10 14.04
N ASP A 66 -0.87 -5.33 13.88
CA ASP A 66 -1.28 -5.93 12.62
C ASP A 66 -2.71 -6.47 12.74
N TYR A 67 -3.59 -6.15 11.79
CA TYR A 67 -4.92 -6.77 11.70
C TYR A 67 -4.86 -8.28 11.45
N ALA A 68 -3.73 -8.78 10.93
CA ALA A 68 -3.50 -10.19 10.61
C ALA A 68 -4.66 -10.83 9.82
N TYR A 69 -5.14 -10.14 8.79
CA TYR A 69 -6.19 -10.68 7.92
C TYR A 69 -5.70 -11.92 7.17
N ASP A 70 -6.63 -12.80 6.84
CA ASP A 70 -6.45 -13.88 5.89
C ASP A 70 -7.36 -13.69 4.69
N THR A 71 -6.89 -14.10 3.51
CA THR A 71 -7.74 -14.21 2.33
C THR A 71 -8.71 -15.37 2.44
N VAL A 72 -9.75 -15.38 1.60
CA VAL A 72 -10.44 -16.64 1.30
C VAL A 72 -9.48 -17.62 0.62
N PRO A 73 -9.76 -18.93 0.61
CA PRO A 73 -8.97 -19.90 -0.15
C PRO A 73 -8.82 -19.47 -1.61
N GLN A 74 -7.58 -19.38 -2.11
CA GLN A 74 -7.26 -18.89 -3.45
C GLN A 74 -7.31 -20.05 -4.46
N THR A 75 -8.35 -20.11 -5.27
CA THR A 75 -8.64 -21.25 -6.17
C THR A 75 -7.49 -21.54 -7.13
N ASN A 76 -6.87 -20.49 -7.70
CA ASN A 76 -5.77 -20.65 -8.66
C ASN A 76 -4.38 -20.68 -8.01
N ALA A 77 -4.33 -20.54 -6.66
CA ALA A 77 -3.11 -20.58 -5.87
C ALA A 77 -3.22 -21.64 -4.76
N ASP A 78 -3.35 -22.90 -5.17
CA ASP A 78 -3.32 -24.10 -4.33
C ASP A 78 -4.51 -24.25 -3.33
N GLY A 79 -5.57 -23.48 -3.48
CA GLY A 79 -6.74 -23.53 -2.60
C GLY A 79 -6.49 -23.12 -1.15
N ARG A 80 -5.35 -22.51 -0.84
CA ARG A 80 -4.98 -22.08 0.51
C ARG A 80 -5.29 -20.60 0.74
N THR A 81 -5.53 -20.26 1.98
CA THR A 81 -5.55 -18.86 2.44
C THR A 81 -4.14 -18.23 2.38
N ARG A 82 -4.08 -16.92 2.31
CA ARG A 82 -2.85 -16.14 2.39
C ARG A 82 -2.98 -15.12 3.51
N ASN A 83 -1.99 -15.07 4.38
CA ASN A 83 -1.95 -14.03 5.41
C ASN A 83 -1.73 -12.66 4.76
N TRP A 84 -2.51 -11.66 5.22
CA TRP A 84 -2.54 -10.30 4.69
C TRP A 84 -2.32 -9.26 5.78
N PRO A 85 -1.08 -9.05 6.22
CA PRO A 85 -0.76 -8.03 7.21
C PRO A 85 -1.25 -6.65 6.79
N ARG A 86 -1.98 -5.96 7.69
CA ARG A 86 -2.41 -4.57 7.55
C ARG A 86 -2.17 -3.82 8.85
N GLY A 87 -1.54 -2.66 8.78
CA GLY A 87 -1.19 -1.90 9.98
C GLY A 87 -2.40 -1.54 10.83
N HIS A 88 -2.30 -1.82 12.12
CA HIS A 88 -3.28 -1.55 13.17
C HIS A 88 -2.64 -0.68 14.26
N THR A 89 -2.21 0.50 13.87
CA THR A 89 -1.50 1.47 14.71
C THR A 89 -1.42 2.82 13.99
N LEU A 90 -1.03 3.90 14.68
CA LEU A 90 -0.73 5.18 14.02
C LEU A 90 0.31 4.98 12.89
N GLY A 91 0.06 5.61 11.76
CA GLY A 91 0.80 5.41 10.51
C GLY A 91 0.29 4.23 9.67
N GLY A 92 -0.58 3.37 10.23
CA GLY A 92 -1.14 2.21 9.54
C GLY A 92 -0.05 1.32 8.94
N SER A 93 -0.24 0.86 7.70
CA SER A 93 0.75 0.01 7.02
C SER A 93 2.10 0.69 6.78
N SER A 94 2.22 2.04 6.82
CA SER A 94 3.52 2.71 6.77
C SER A 94 4.38 2.45 8.02
N SER A 95 3.76 2.06 9.14
CA SER A 95 4.44 1.70 10.39
C SER A 95 4.92 0.25 10.44
N ILE A 96 4.44 -0.63 9.53
CA ILE A 96 4.80 -2.06 9.53
C ILE A 96 5.37 -2.56 8.18
N ASN A 97 5.48 -1.72 7.15
CA ASN A 97 5.97 -2.08 5.82
C ASN A 97 7.51 -2.21 5.76
N ALA A 98 8.01 -2.64 4.60
CA ALA A 98 9.45 -2.73 4.31
C ALA A 98 10.08 -1.39 3.86
N MET A 99 9.45 -0.26 4.08
CA MET A 99 9.99 1.11 3.88
C MET A 99 10.43 1.47 2.45
N VAL A 100 10.13 0.67 1.45
CA VAL A 100 10.47 0.97 0.06
C VAL A 100 9.66 2.19 -0.43
N PHE A 101 10.33 3.14 -1.06
CA PHE A 101 9.74 4.38 -1.55
C PHE A 101 9.89 4.52 -3.06
N LEU A 102 8.87 4.05 -3.76
CA LEU A 102 8.73 4.11 -5.22
C LEU A 102 7.38 4.72 -5.56
N ARG A 103 7.32 5.60 -6.58
CA ARG A 103 6.11 6.38 -6.91
C ARG A 103 5.19 5.72 -7.93
N GLY A 104 5.73 4.92 -8.81
CA GLY A 104 5.11 4.44 -10.05
C GLY A 104 5.67 5.16 -11.28
N HIS A 105 5.33 4.65 -12.45
CA HIS A 105 5.76 5.21 -13.72
C HIS A 105 4.76 6.30 -14.19
N PRO A 106 5.19 7.34 -14.91
CA PRO A 106 4.29 8.38 -15.45
C PRO A 106 3.08 7.81 -16.19
N SER A 107 3.28 6.77 -17.02
CA SER A 107 2.19 6.14 -17.78
C SER A 107 1.07 5.55 -16.92
N ASP A 108 1.32 5.21 -15.66
CA ASP A 108 0.28 4.67 -14.76
C ASP A 108 -0.76 5.73 -14.46
N PHE A 109 -0.30 6.93 -14.11
CA PHE A 109 -1.16 8.08 -13.78
C PHE A 109 -1.84 8.63 -15.04
N ASP A 110 -1.14 8.66 -16.18
CA ASP A 110 -1.72 9.05 -17.47
C ASP A 110 -2.82 8.06 -17.87
N ALA A 111 -2.66 6.77 -17.56
CA ALA A 111 -3.72 5.77 -17.75
C ALA A 111 -4.92 6.02 -16.84
N TRP A 112 -4.71 6.45 -15.57
CA TRP A 112 -5.84 6.82 -14.71
C TRP A 112 -6.65 7.98 -15.32
N ALA A 113 -5.97 9.03 -15.79
CA ALA A 113 -6.63 10.17 -16.43
C ALA A 113 -7.38 9.75 -17.71
N LYS A 114 -6.77 8.89 -18.54
CA LYS A 114 -7.38 8.35 -19.75
C LYS A 114 -8.63 7.50 -19.45
N ASP A 115 -8.66 6.81 -18.33
CA ASP A 115 -9.80 6.02 -17.85
C ASP A 115 -10.90 6.90 -17.21
N GLY A 116 -10.79 8.23 -17.31
CA GLY A 116 -11.80 9.20 -16.87
C GLY A 116 -11.52 9.86 -15.52
N CYS A 117 -10.35 9.62 -14.91
CA CYS A 117 -9.93 10.27 -13.68
C CYS A 117 -9.21 11.60 -13.99
N THR A 118 -9.96 12.58 -14.47
CA THR A 118 -9.43 13.89 -14.86
C THR A 118 -8.64 14.55 -13.73
N GLY A 119 -7.44 15.08 -14.04
CA GLY A 119 -6.54 15.69 -13.07
C GLY A 119 -5.70 14.70 -12.27
N TRP A 120 -5.67 13.42 -12.66
CA TRP A 120 -4.84 12.37 -12.06
C TRP A 120 -3.75 11.85 -13.00
N ASP A 121 -3.50 12.55 -14.13
CA ASP A 121 -2.30 12.36 -14.97
C ASP A 121 -1.02 12.68 -14.21
N TYR A 122 0.12 12.23 -14.73
CA TYR A 122 1.39 12.39 -14.03
C TYR A 122 1.76 13.85 -13.77
N GLU A 123 1.52 14.75 -14.72
CA GLU A 123 1.80 16.19 -14.56
C GLU A 123 0.99 16.78 -13.40
N SER A 124 -0.27 16.38 -13.28
CA SER A 124 -1.18 16.82 -12.20
C SER A 124 -0.84 16.24 -10.82
N VAL A 125 -0.20 15.07 -10.73
CA VAL A 125 0.14 14.45 -9.43
C VAL A 125 1.60 14.67 -9.02
N LEU A 126 2.50 15.01 -9.93
CA LEU A 126 3.92 15.26 -9.66
C LEU A 126 4.16 16.35 -8.60
N PRO A 127 3.41 17.48 -8.57
CA PRO A 127 3.57 18.49 -7.52
C PRO A 127 3.34 17.92 -6.12
N TYR A 128 2.40 16.98 -5.96
CA TYR A 128 2.11 16.32 -4.69
C TYR A 128 3.21 15.33 -4.29
N PHE A 129 3.78 14.60 -5.24
CA PHE A 129 4.95 13.76 -5.01
C PHE A 129 6.17 14.59 -4.57
N ARG A 130 6.37 15.77 -5.15
CA ARG A 130 7.44 16.67 -4.74
C ARG A 130 7.18 17.28 -3.35
N ARG A 131 5.95 17.68 -3.08
CA ARG A 131 5.55 18.31 -1.80
C ARG A 131 5.71 17.38 -0.59
N MET A 132 5.62 16.05 -0.79
CA MET A 132 5.70 15.11 0.32
C MET A 132 7.14 14.77 0.76
N GLU A 133 8.18 15.16 -0.02
CA GLU A 133 9.54 14.70 0.25
C GLU A 133 10.59 15.83 0.28
N THR A 134 11.69 15.53 0.97
CA THR A 134 12.95 16.28 0.91
C THR A 134 14.06 15.33 0.48
N VAL A 135 14.59 15.49 -0.72
CA VAL A 135 15.66 14.68 -1.29
C VAL A 135 16.78 15.57 -1.81
N GLY A 136 18.00 15.37 -1.31
CA GLY A 136 19.18 16.10 -1.78
C GLY A 136 19.87 15.41 -2.97
N GLY A 137 20.51 16.20 -3.86
CA GLY A 137 21.37 15.69 -4.92
C GLY A 137 20.66 14.97 -6.07
N ARG A 138 19.33 15.11 -6.18
CA ARG A 138 18.49 14.55 -7.25
C ARG A 138 17.91 15.67 -8.13
N ASP A 139 17.40 15.31 -9.30
CA ASP A 139 16.78 16.25 -10.24
C ASP A 139 15.49 16.84 -9.65
N GLN A 140 15.51 18.14 -9.37
CA GLN A 140 14.39 18.88 -8.77
C GLN A 140 13.18 19.03 -9.71
N GLN A 141 13.30 18.70 -10.99
CA GLN A 141 12.14 18.58 -11.85
C GLN A 141 11.19 17.49 -11.34
N TYR A 142 11.75 16.39 -10.80
CA TYR A 142 11.00 15.25 -10.31
C TYR A 142 10.95 15.16 -8.79
N ARG A 143 12.00 15.64 -8.08
CA ARG A 143 12.17 15.41 -6.65
C ARG A 143 11.93 16.67 -5.82
N GLY A 144 11.37 16.49 -4.61
CA GLY A 144 11.08 17.57 -3.68
C GLY A 144 12.27 17.91 -2.77
N THR A 145 12.25 19.13 -2.19
CA THR A 145 13.36 19.67 -1.37
C THR A 145 12.96 20.14 0.02
N ASP A 146 11.66 20.19 0.35
CA ASP A 146 11.15 20.77 1.60
C ASP A 146 9.97 20.02 2.23
N GLY A 147 9.63 18.84 1.71
CA GLY A 147 8.57 17.99 2.25
C GLY A 147 8.97 17.26 3.54
N PRO A 148 7.98 16.68 4.24
CA PRO A 148 8.21 16.06 5.54
C PRO A 148 8.96 14.74 5.50
N LEU A 149 8.80 13.93 4.43
CA LEU A 149 9.54 12.67 4.26
C LEU A 149 10.97 12.92 3.77
N ARG A 150 11.89 12.06 4.16
CA ARG A 150 13.31 12.13 3.76
C ARG A 150 13.78 10.78 3.18
N PRO A 151 13.18 10.32 2.07
CA PRO A 151 13.58 9.07 1.47
C PRO A 151 15.00 9.19 0.89
N ALA A 152 15.78 8.13 1.07
CA ALA A 152 17.15 8.04 0.56
C ALA A 152 17.52 6.58 0.28
N THR A 153 18.46 6.36 -0.63
CA THR A 153 19.08 5.05 -0.82
C THR A 153 19.94 4.68 0.39
N ALA A 154 20.13 3.38 0.63
CA ALA A 154 21.06 2.91 1.64
C ALA A 154 22.47 3.42 1.33
N SER A 155 23.20 3.91 2.35
CA SER A 155 24.62 4.26 2.16
C SER A 155 25.49 3.02 2.02
N ALA A 156 26.66 3.17 1.40
CA ALA A 156 27.58 2.06 1.18
C ALA A 156 28.03 1.37 2.49
N GLU A 157 28.01 2.09 3.62
CA GLU A 157 28.42 1.56 4.92
C GLU A 157 27.37 0.61 5.53
N VAL A 158 26.09 0.77 5.17
CA VAL A 158 24.98 -0.01 5.75
C VAL A 158 24.29 -0.93 4.73
N ALA A 159 24.50 -0.71 3.43
CA ALA A 159 23.95 -1.55 2.37
C ALA A 159 24.52 -2.96 2.43
N ASN A 160 23.68 -3.96 2.18
CA ASN A 160 24.15 -5.34 2.09
C ASN A 160 24.97 -5.53 0.80
N PRO A 161 26.19 -6.14 0.84
CA PRO A 161 27.01 -6.32 -0.35
C PRO A 161 26.32 -7.15 -1.45
N LEU A 162 25.39 -8.04 -1.10
CA LEU A 162 24.64 -8.79 -2.11
C LEU A 162 23.72 -7.90 -2.95
N SER A 163 23.25 -6.77 -2.43
CA SER A 163 22.47 -5.81 -3.20
C SER A 163 23.30 -5.20 -4.32
N GLN A 164 24.59 -4.93 -4.10
CA GLN A 164 25.52 -4.52 -5.15
C GLN A 164 25.77 -5.65 -6.17
N VAL A 165 25.96 -6.88 -5.70
CA VAL A 165 26.10 -8.08 -6.56
C VAL A 165 24.87 -8.26 -7.44
N PHE A 166 23.67 -7.97 -6.92
CA PHE A 166 22.44 -8.01 -7.71
C PHE A 166 22.47 -6.99 -8.87
N LEU A 167 22.89 -5.76 -8.62
CA LEU A 167 22.98 -4.73 -9.67
C LEU A 167 24.01 -5.12 -10.73
N GLU A 168 25.18 -5.60 -10.32
CA GLU A 168 26.22 -6.10 -11.24
C GLU A 168 25.72 -7.31 -12.03
N GLY A 169 24.97 -8.20 -11.38
CA GLY A 169 24.34 -9.36 -12.02
C GLY A 169 23.29 -8.99 -13.06
N ALA A 170 22.46 -7.99 -12.77
CA ALA A 170 21.47 -7.47 -13.71
C ALA A 170 22.15 -6.87 -14.96
N VAL A 171 23.23 -6.09 -14.78
CA VAL A 171 24.03 -5.55 -15.89
C VAL A 171 24.66 -6.67 -16.70
N ALA A 172 25.23 -7.68 -16.05
CA ALA A 172 25.85 -8.82 -16.74
C ALA A 172 24.81 -9.65 -17.52
N ALA A 173 23.55 -9.64 -17.11
CA ALA A 173 22.41 -10.24 -17.81
C ALA A 173 21.81 -9.31 -18.90
N GLY A 174 22.38 -8.11 -19.10
CA GLY A 174 21.98 -7.18 -20.19
C GLY A 174 20.93 -6.14 -19.79
N TYR A 175 20.52 -6.06 -18.53
CA TYR A 175 19.56 -5.06 -18.07
C TYR A 175 20.24 -3.71 -17.79
N PRO A 176 19.61 -2.57 -18.14
CA PRO A 176 20.17 -1.25 -17.88
C PRO A 176 20.13 -0.93 -16.37
N LEU A 177 20.99 0.02 -15.96
CA LEU A 177 20.88 0.64 -14.64
C LEU A 177 20.01 1.90 -14.69
N THR A 178 19.35 2.18 -13.58
CA THR A 178 18.73 3.46 -13.30
C THR A 178 19.33 4.09 -12.04
N ASP A 179 19.55 5.41 -12.09
CA ASP A 179 20.08 6.17 -10.94
C ASP A 179 18.98 6.61 -9.99
N ASP A 180 17.74 6.74 -10.47
CA ASP A 180 16.60 7.20 -9.68
C ASP A 180 15.28 6.70 -10.25
N PHE A 181 14.67 5.70 -9.60
CA PHE A 181 13.34 5.19 -9.96
C PHE A 181 12.22 6.23 -9.88
N ASN A 182 12.42 7.29 -9.11
CA ASN A 182 11.47 8.38 -8.93
C ASN A 182 11.81 9.62 -9.77
N GLY A 183 12.81 9.50 -10.65
CA GLY A 183 13.30 10.52 -11.57
C GLY A 183 12.74 10.38 -12.99
N ALA A 184 13.55 10.78 -13.97
CA ALA A 184 13.19 10.77 -15.39
C ALA A 184 13.07 9.36 -15.98
N ASN A 185 13.81 8.39 -15.47
CA ASN A 185 13.84 7.01 -15.97
C ASN A 185 13.67 6.00 -14.84
N ALA A 186 12.50 5.39 -14.78
CA ALA A 186 12.15 4.41 -13.76
C ALA A 186 12.47 2.95 -14.16
N GLU A 187 12.84 2.68 -15.43
CA GLU A 187 13.13 1.33 -15.89
C GLU A 187 14.61 0.96 -15.66
N GLY A 188 14.87 -0.30 -15.35
CA GLY A 188 16.19 -0.84 -15.11
C GLY A 188 16.41 -1.33 -13.69
N ALA A 189 17.64 -1.75 -13.36
CA ALA A 189 18.08 -2.14 -12.03
C ALA A 189 18.69 -0.93 -11.30
N GLY A 190 18.44 -0.81 -10.00
CA GLY A 190 18.97 0.32 -9.23
C GLY A 190 18.75 0.19 -7.73
N TRP A 191 19.41 1.08 -7.00
CA TRP A 191 19.11 1.32 -5.60
C TRP A 191 17.81 2.08 -5.50
N HIS A 192 16.86 1.57 -4.74
CA HIS A 192 15.64 2.30 -4.47
C HIS A 192 15.72 3.09 -3.16
N ASP A 193 14.94 4.17 -3.08
CA ASP A 193 14.84 4.96 -1.87
C ASP A 193 14.08 4.20 -0.78
N LEU A 194 14.47 4.45 0.46
CA LEU A 194 13.86 3.91 1.67
C LEU A 194 13.38 5.06 2.56
N THR A 195 12.22 4.89 3.19
CA THR A 195 11.74 5.81 4.24
C THR A 195 12.43 5.51 5.57
N ILE A 196 13.77 5.61 5.55
CA ILE A 196 14.66 5.44 6.71
C ILE A 196 15.48 6.71 6.86
N THR A 197 15.40 7.33 8.03
CA THR A 197 16.14 8.55 8.36
C THR A 197 16.93 8.32 9.63
N GLN A 198 18.26 8.54 9.58
CA GLN A 198 19.15 8.31 10.73
C GLN A 198 19.01 6.91 11.34
N GLY A 199 18.89 5.89 10.49
CA GLY A 199 18.75 4.50 10.92
C GLY A 199 17.39 4.13 11.50
N THR A 200 16.39 5.00 11.40
CA THR A 200 15.04 4.80 11.96
C THR A 200 13.99 4.91 10.85
N ARG A 201 12.96 4.04 10.91
CA ARG A 201 11.78 4.15 10.04
C ARG A 201 11.14 5.53 10.14
N GLN A 202 10.80 6.11 9.01
CA GLN A 202 9.97 7.31 8.91
C GLN A 202 8.59 6.92 8.35
N SER A 203 7.67 6.52 9.23
CA SER A 203 6.27 6.30 8.88
C SER A 203 5.56 7.62 8.59
N THR A 204 4.33 7.57 8.06
CA THR A 204 3.52 8.79 7.89
C THR A 204 3.10 9.40 9.23
N ALA A 205 2.95 8.59 10.29
CA ALA A 205 2.76 9.14 11.63
C ALA A 205 3.99 9.95 12.06
N ALA A 206 5.20 9.41 11.89
CA ALA A 206 6.44 10.10 12.24
C ALA A 206 6.68 11.35 11.40
N ALA A 207 6.38 11.31 10.11
CA ALA A 207 6.65 12.42 9.19
C ALA A 207 5.61 13.54 9.26
N TYR A 208 4.32 13.20 9.38
CA TYR A 208 3.22 14.17 9.27
C TYR A 208 2.49 14.43 10.57
N LEU A 209 2.23 13.38 11.37
CA LEU A 209 1.32 13.49 12.50
C LEU A 209 2.01 13.93 13.79
N HIS A 210 3.12 13.29 14.17
CA HIS A 210 3.84 13.64 15.40
C HIS A 210 4.27 15.11 15.46
N PRO A 211 4.80 15.72 14.36
CA PRO A 211 5.19 17.14 14.39
C PRO A 211 4.02 18.09 14.67
N VAL A 212 2.79 17.70 14.37
CA VAL A 212 1.58 18.55 14.47
C VAL A 212 0.60 18.11 15.53
N ALA A 213 0.88 17.04 16.29
CA ALA A 213 -0.01 16.48 17.30
C ALA A 213 -0.33 17.48 18.45
N HIS A 214 0.47 18.54 18.60
CA HIS A 214 0.27 19.60 19.58
C HIS A 214 -0.79 20.65 19.15
N ARG A 215 -1.28 20.60 17.91
CA ARG A 215 -2.27 21.58 17.42
C ARG A 215 -3.59 21.44 18.17
N PRO A 216 -4.16 22.53 18.71
CA PRO A 216 -5.38 22.46 19.53
C PRO A 216 -6.64 22.10 18.73
N ASN A 217 -6.60 22.28 17.41
CA ASN A 217 -7.69 21.98 16.48
C ASN A 217 -7.60 20.56 15.85
N LEU A 218 -6.58 19.78 16.21
CA LEU A 218 -6.41 18.39 15.80
C LEU A 218 -6.61 17.46 16.99
N THR A 219 -7.63 16.60 16.92
CA THR A 219 -7.86 15.54 17.90
C THR A 219 -7.47 14.20 17.30
N ILE A 220 -6.49 13.51 17.87
CA ILE A 220 -6.07 12.17 17.49
C ILE A 220 -6.66 11.18 18.50
N SER A 221 -7.45 10.21 18.05
CA SER A 221 -8.08 9.20 18.88
C SER A 221 -7.67 7.81 18.43
N THR A 222 -6.74 7.20 19.14
CA THR A 222 -6.35 5.79 18.99
C THR A 222 -7.32 4.86 19.71
N GLU A 223 -7.24 3.54 19.47
CA GLU A 223 -8.12 2.52 20.02
C GLU A 223 -9.61 2.88 19.81
N SER A 224 -9.88 3.50 18.65
CA SER A 224 -11.16 4.11 18.26
C SER A 224 -11.65 3.52 16.95
N ARG A 225 -12.28 2.36 17.04
CA ARG A 225 -12.71 1.58 15.88
C ARG A 225 -14.02 2.10 15.32
N ALA A 226 -14.01 2.66 14.11
CA ALA A 226 -15.22 3.03 13.37
C ALA A 226 -16.11 1.78 13.14
N ARG A 227 -17.40 1.92 13.41
CA ARG A 227 -18.39 0.84 13.32
C ARG A 227 -19.37 1.06 12.19
N GLN A 228 -19.88 2.27 12.03
CA GLN A 228 -20.90 2.61 11.05
C GLN A 228 -20.91 4.10 10.76
N LEU A 229 -21.05 4.47 9.49
CA LEU A 229 -21.30 5.86 9.07
C LEU A 229 -22.77 6.24 9.37
N ARG A 230 -22.99 7.50 9.69
CA ARG A 230 -24.32 8.04 9.95
C ARG A 230 -24.79 8.89 8.78
N PHE A 231 -26.03 8.63 8.36
CA PHE A 231 -26.64 9.33 7.24
C PHE A 231 -27.93 10.05 7.63
N GLU A 232 -28.12 11.25 7.09
CA GLU A 232 -29.39 11.98 7.05
C GLU A 232 -29.79 12.13 5.57
N GLY A 233 -30.73 11.31 5.11
CA GLY A 233 -31.00 11.16 3.69
C GLY A 233 -29.77 10.63 2.94
N ASN A 234 -29.27 11.37 1.95
CA ASN A 234 -28.04 11.05 1.21
C ASN A 234 -26.78 11.75 1.74
N ARG A 235 -26.87 12.48 2.86
CA ARG A 235 -25.73 13.15 3.47
C ARG A 235 -25.14 12.31 4.59
N CYS A 236 -23.83 12.05 4.52
CA CYS A 236 -23.06 11.53 5.65
C CYS A 236 -22.82 12.67 6.64
N VAL A 237 -23.25 12.48 7.91
CA VAL A 237 -23.19 13.49 8.97
C VAL A 237 -22.26 13.11 10.12
N GLY A 238 -21.62 11.95 10.05
CA GLY A 238 -20.72 11.50 11.11
C GLY A 238 -20.46 10.01 11.09
N VAL A 239 -19.92 9.51 12.19
CA VAL A 239 -19.55 8.10 12.39
C VAL A 239 -19.81 7.66 13.82
N ASP A 240 -20.29 6.43 13.98
CA ASP A 240 -20.29 5.71 15.24
C ASP A 240 -19.00 4.90 15.36
N PHE A 241 -18.30 5.05 16.44
CA PHE A 241 -17.06 4.33 16.73
C PHE A 241 -17.03 3.80 18.15
N GLU A 242 -16.31 2.73 18.37
CA GLU A 242 -16.09 2.16 19.69
C GLU A 242 -14.78 2.67 20.28
N ARG A 243 -14.83 3.11 21.52
CA ARG A 243 -13.68 3.52 22.32
C ARG A 243 -13.84 3.08 23.77
N GLY A 244 -12.87 2.33 24.28
CA GLY A 244 -12.92 1.82 25.67
C GLY A 244 -14.18 0.98 25.94
N GLY A 245 -14.65 0.18 24.98
CA GLY A 245 -15.84 -0.67 25.09
C GLY A 245 -17.18 0.10 25.04
N ARG A 246 -17.16 1.39 24.69
CA ARG A 246 -18.36 2.23 24.55
C ARG A 246 -18.53 2.71 23.13
N LEU A 247 -19.78 2.68 22.65
CA LEU A 247 -20.14 3.30 21.37
C LEU A 247 -20.26 4.82 21.56
N VAL A 248 -19.54 5.57 20.74
CA VAL A 248 -19.48 7.03 20.71
C VAL A 248 -19.82 7.51 19.31
N THR A 249 -20.54 8.63 19.17
CA THR A 249 -20.82 9.27 17.89
C THR A 249 -19.97 10.52 17.73
N ALA A 250 -19.27 10.67 16.60
CA ALA A 250 -18.68 11.93 16.17
C ALA A 250 -19.48 12.49 14.98
N HIS A 251 -19.80 13.78 15.04
CA HIS A 251 -20.49 14.51 13.97
C HIS A 251 -19.48 15.29 13.12
N ALA A 252 -19.66 15.24 11.79
CA ALA A 252 -18.90 16.03 10.84
C ALA A 252 -19.80 17.14 10.27
N ASP A 253 -19.41 18.39 10.52
CA ASP A 253 -20.17 19.55 10.03
C ASP A 253 -19.99 19.73 8.51
N THR A 254 -18.81 19.38 8.00
CA THR A 254 -18.47 19.47 6.58
C THR A 254 -18.43 18.08 5.93
N GLU A 255 -17.43 17.23 6.24
CA GLU A 255 -17.27 15.93 5.59
C GLU A 255 -16.66 14.88 6.53
N VAL A 256 -17.01 13.62 6.26
CA VAL A 256 -16.29 12.43 6.70
C VAL A 256 -15.37 11.97 5.56
N VAL A 257 -14.09 11.69 5.88
CA VAL A 257 -13.09 11.19 4.93
C VAL A 257 -12.66 9.80 5.36
N LEU A 258 -12.96 8.79 4.53
CA LEU A 258 -12.49 7.42 4.74
C LEU A 258 -11.05 7.29 4.24
N SER A 259 -10.15 6.87 5.13
CA SER A 259 -8.74 6.60 4.85
C SER A 259 -8.28 5.32 5.56
N ALA A 260 -9.21 4.34 5.68
CA ALA A 260 -8.99 3.09 6.41
C ALA A 260 -8.29 2.01 5.56
N GLY A 261 -7.87 2.35 4.33
CA GLY A 261 -7.14 1.48 3.40
C GLY A 261 -8.04 0.56 2.58
N ALA A 262 -7.44 -0.16 1.64
CA ALA A 262 -8.15 -0.94 0.63
C ALA A 262 -8.98 -2.11 1.17
N VAL A 263 -8.84 -2.48 2.44
CA VAL A 263 -9.68 -3.50 3.09
C VAL A 263 -10.80 -2.85 3.88
N ASP A 264 -10.49 -1.91 4.76
CA ASP A 264 -11.47 -1.41 5.74
C ASP A 264 -12.28 -0.21 5.23
N SER A 265 -11.82 0.56 4.23
CA SER A 265 -12.65 1.61 3.60
C SER A 265 -13.89 1.03 2.90
N PRO A 266 -13.77 0.05 1.98
CA PRO A 266 -14.96 -0.59 1.41
C PRO A 266 -15.76 -1.35 2.47
N ARG A 267 -15.11 -2.01 3.42
CA ARG A 267 -15.80 -2.72 4.49
C ARG A 267 -16.70 -1.79 5.32
N LEU A 268 -16.20 -0.60 5.70
CA LEU A 268 -16.99 0.37 6.46
C LEU A 268 -18.16 0.91 5.64
N LEU A 269 -17.99 1.16 4.33
CA LEU A 269 -19.09 1.49 3.43
C LEU A 269 -20.14 0.39 3.41
N LEU A 270 -19.74 -0.87 3.22
CA LEU A 270 -20.64 -2.03 3.21
C LEU A 270 -21.39 -2.19 4.54
N LEU A 271 -20.71 -2.12 5.69
CA LEU A 271 -21.33 -2.17 7.01
C LEU A 271 -22.30 -1.02 7.26
N SER A 272 -22.11 0.10 6.57
CA SER A 272 -22.98 1.28 6.64
C SER A 272 -24.12 1.26 5.63
N GLY A 273 -24.29 0.16 4.90
CA GLY A 273 -25.37 0.01 3.91
C GLY A 273 -25.10 0.67 2.56
N VAL A 274 -23.84 1.02 2.27
CA VAL A 274 -23.41 1.57 0.98
C VAL A 274 -22.63 0.51 0.21
N GLY A 275 -23.21 0.01 -0.89
CA GLY A 275 -22.59 -1.05 -1.68
C GLY A 275 -23.59 -1.83 -2.53
N PRO A 276 -23.21 -2.98 -3.12
CA PRO A 276 -24.09 -3.81 -3.95
C PRO A 276 -25.34 -4.25 -3.17
N ALA A 277 -26.51 -3.74 -3.52
CA ALA A 277 -27.74 -3.93 -2.74
C ALA A 277 -28.10 -5.41 -2.50
N ALA A 278 -27.85 -6.28 -3.48
CA ALA A 278 -28.13 -7.72 -3.34
C ALA A 278 -27.23 -8.37 -2.29
N GLU A 279 -25.93 -8.03 -2.26
CA GLU A 279 -24.95 -8.57 -1.32
C GLU A 279 -25.16 -8.02 0.10
N LEU A 280 -25.50 -6.74 0.23
CA LEU A 280 -25.86 -6.13 1.51
C LEU A 280 -27.04 -6.85 2.15
N ARG A 281 -28.11 -7.11 1.39
CA ARG A 281 -29.28 -7.88 1.89
C ARG A 281 -28.90 -9.32 2.26
N ALA A 282 -28.03 -9.96 1.47
CA ALA A 282 -27.56 -11.31 1.78
C ALA A 282 -26.68 -11.37 3.05
N ALA A 283 -26.05 -10.27 3.42
CA ALA A 283 -25.29 -10.09 4.66
C ALA A 283 -26.11 -9.51 5.82
N ASP A 284 -27.44 -9.43 5.72
CA ASP A 284 -28.35 -8.84 6.70
C ASP A 284 -28.07 -7.34 7.01
N VAL A 285 -27.55 -6.59 6.03
CA VAL A 285 -27.29 -5.15 6.14
C VAL A 285 -28.38 -4.38 5.42
N THR A 286 -28.96 -3.38 6.11
CA THR A 286 -29.95 -2.46 5.51
C THR A 286 -29.29 -1.61 4.43
N VAL A 287 -29.87 -1.61 3.23
CA VAL A 287 -29.37 -0.81 2.11
C VAL A 287 -29.70 0.66 2.31
N VAL A 288 -28.68 1.50 2.39
CA VAL A 288 -28.76 2.96 2.42
C VAL A 288 -28.60 3.51 0.99
N HIS A 289 -27.60 3.01 0.26
CA HIS A 289 -27.32 3.45 -1.11
C HIS A 289 -26.74 2.27 -1.93
N ASP A 290 -27.38 2.00 -3.08
CA ASP A 290 -26.90 0.96 -3.99
C ASP A 290 -25.72 1.47 -4.82
N LEU A 291 -24.52 1.01 -4.52
CA LEU A 291 -23.26 1.39 -5.18
C LEU A 291 -22.45 0.14 -5.53
N PRO A 292 -22.67 -0.45 -6.72
CA PRO A 292 -22.18 -1.78 -7.08
C PRO A 292 -20.66 -1.95 -7.05
N GLY A 293 -19.89 -0.86 -7.18
CA GLY A 293 -18.43 -0.90 -7.22
C GLY A 293 -17.76 -1.08 -5.86
N VAL A 294 -18.47 -0.86 -4.75
CA VAL A 294 -17.86 -0.98 -3.42
C VAL A 294 -17.40 -2.41 -3.16
N GLY A 295 -16.14 -2.55 -2.80
CA GLY A 295 -15.47 -3.83 -2.58
C GLY A 295 -15.09 -4.58 -3.86
N ARG A 296 -15.35 -4.03 -5.05
CA ARG A 296 -14.95 -4.60 -6.34
C ARG A 296 -13.60 -4.07 -6.79
N ASN A 297 -13.10 -4.61 -7.92
CA ASN A 297 -11.86 -4.15 -8.53
C ASN A 297 -10.62 -4.24 -7.60
N LEU A 298 -10.64 -5.08 -6.58
CA LEU A 298 -9.47 -5.30 -5.73
C LEU A 298 -8.30 -5.81 -6.57
N HIS A 299 -7.15 -5.16 -6.44
CA HIS A 299 -5.88 -5.63 -6.98
C HIS A 299 -4.88 -5.80 -5.83
N ASP A 300 -3.95 -6.72 -6.01
CA ASP A 300 -2.74 -6.81 -5.23
C ASP A 300 -1.66 -7.45 -6.10
N HIS A 301 -0.43 -6.99 -6.03
CA HIS A 301 0.65 -7.65 -6.74
C HIS A 301 0.83 -9.08 -6.24
N PRO A 302 0.69 -10.11 -7.11
CA PRO A 302 1.14 -11.45 -6.77
C PRO A 302 2.66 -11.44 -6.57
N LEU A 303 3.14 -12.03 -5.49
CA LEU A 303 4.56 -12.19 -5.18
C LEU A 303 4.95 -13.66 -5.18
N CYS A 304 6.01 -14.00 -5.89
CA CYS A 304 6.67 -15.30 -5.85
C CYS A 304 8.18 -15.11 -5.79
N GLY A 305 8.90 -16.00 -5.14
CA GLY A 305 10.36 -15.88 -4.98
C GLY A 305 11.15 -17.04 -5.58
N VAL A 306 12.28 -16.72 -6.26
CA VAL A 306 13.34 -17.68 -6.52
C VAL A 306 14.35 -17.58 -5.36
N VAL A 307 14.59 -18.67 -4.67
CA VAL A 307 15.47 -18.71 -3.48
C VAL A 307 16.70 -19.55 -3.75
N TYR A 308 17.86 -18.97 -3.49
CA TYR A 308 19.16 -19.66 -3.54
C TYR A 308 19.76 -19.78 -2.14
N GLU A 309 20.25 -20.96 -1.80
CA GLU A 309 21.19 -21.10 -0.70
C GLU A 309 22.48 -20.31 -1.02
N SER A 310 23.02 -19.61 -0.05
CA SER A 310 24.28 -18.89 -0.24
C SER A 310 25.47 -19.79 0.03
N ALA A 311 26.45 -19.78 -0.89
CA ALA A 311 27.70 -20.54 -0.76
C ALA A 311 28.65 -19.98 0.32
N GLN A 312 28.37 -18.78 0.82
CA GLN A 312 29.11 -18.13 1.90
C GLN A 312 28.13 -17.39 2.83
N PRO A 313 28.54 -17.04 4.07
CA PRO A 313 27.64 -16.35 5.00
C PRO A 313 27.11 -15.03 4.44
N VAL A 314 25.80 -14.86 4.42
CA VAL A 314 25.16 -13.59 4.08
C VAL A 314 25.29 -12.63 5.26
N PRO A 315 25.87 -11.44 5.08
CA PRO A 315 25.95 -10.44 6.15
C PRO A 315 24.57 -10.05 6.67
N ALA A 316 24.46 -9.80 7.97
CA ALA A 316 23.23 -9.35 8.59
C ALA A 316 22.77 -8.00 8.01
N GLY A 317 21.50 -7.89 7.67
CA GLY A 317 20.92 -6.64 7.16
C GLY A 317 20.81 -5.57 8.24
N GLN A 318 21.10 -4.32 7.87
CA GLN A 318 20.99 -3.16 8.74
C GLN A 318 19.85 -2.21 8.34
N THR A 319 19.30 -2.43 7.14
CA THR A 319 18.21 -1.64 6.54
C THR A 319 16.91 -2.43 6.53
N ASN A 320 16.14 -2.32 5.45
CA ASN A 320 14.87 -3.02 5.28
C ASN A 320 14.99 -4.46 4.75
N LEU A 321 16.19 -5.04 4.67
CA LEU A 321 16.52 -6.36 4.12
C LEU A 321 16.42 -6.46 2.58
N ALA A 322 16.16 -5.35 1.89
CA ALA A 322 16.00 -5.28 0.44
C ALA A 322 16.27 -3.84 -0.04
N GLU A 323 17.45 -3.56 -0.57
CA GLU A 323 17.85 -2.19 -0.94
C GLU A 323 17.85 -1.94 -2.45
N ALA A 324 17.73 -2.99 -3.26
CA ALA A 324 17.82 -2.90 -4.72
C ALA A 324 16.65 -3.61 -5.40
N SER A 325 16.22 -3.04 -6.52
CA SER A 325 15.13 -3.55 -7.35
C SER A 325 15.48 -3.45 -8.83
N MET A 326 14.70 -4.14 -9.65
CA MET A 326 14.66 -3.94 -11.10
C MET A 326 13.21 -3.79 -11.53
N LEU A 327 12.94 -2.81 -12.40
CA LEU A 327 11.66 -2.60 -13.07
C LEU A 327 11.85 -2.79 -14.57
N TRP A 328 10.97 -3.56 -15.18
CA TRP A 328 11.03 -3.80 -16.64
C TRP A 328 9.65 -4.07 -17.21
N ARG A 329 9.55 -4.01 -18.53
CA ARG A 329 8.34 -4.36 -19.27
C ARG A 329 8.38 -5.83 -19.65
N SER A 330 7.29 -6.55 -19.37
CA SER A 330 7.15 -7.95 -19.81
C SER A 330 6.99 -8.08 -21.33
N ASP A 331 6.58 -6.99 -21.99
CA ASP A 331 6.36 -6.88 -23.43
C ASP A 331 6.80 -5.49 -23.91
N ASP A 332 7.55 -5.41 -25.00
CA ASP A 332 8.09 -4.15 -25.56
C ASP A 332 7.01 -3.18 -26.05
N THR A 333 5.77 -3.63 -26.24
CA THR A 333 4.63 -2.78 -26.62
C THR A 333 4.05 -1.97 -25.48
N LEU A 334 4.41 -2.30 -24.23
CA LEU A 334 3.96 -1.56 -23.05
C LEU A 334 4.62 -0.18 -22.97
N THR A 335 3.90 0.80 -22.45
CA THR A 335 4.37 2.18 -22.29
C THR A 335 5.21 2.39 -21.03
N GLY A 336 5.16 1.47 -20.08
CA GLY A 336 5.91 1.49 -18.84
C GLY A 336 6.07 0.09 -18.25
N PRO A 337 6.86 -0.06 -17.18
CA PRO A 337 7.12 -1.35 -16.55
C PRO A 337 5.83 -1.93 -15.95
N ASP A 338 5.68 -3.24 -16.03
CA ASP A 338 4.62 -4.02 -15.40
C ASP A 338 5.18 -5.14 -14.52
N MET A 339 6.50 -5.24 -14.45
CA MET A 339 7.23 -6.23 -13.67
C MET A 339 8.17 -5.56 -12.68
N GLN A 340 8.23 -6.10 -11.47
CA GLN A 340 9.21 -5.73 -10.44
C GLN A 340 9.94 -6.97 -9.94
N LEU A 341 11.26 -6.89 -9.86
CA LEU A 341 12.08 -7.82 -9.12
C LEU A 341 12.73 -7.08 -7.95
N MET A 342 12.46 -7.53 -6.73
CA MET A 342 13.12 -7.03 -5.52
C MET A 342 14.17 -8.04 -5.08
N PHE A 343 15.40 -7.59 -4.90
CA PHE A 343 16.43 -8.43 -4.32
C PHE A 343 16.38 -8.36 -2.79
N ILE A 344 16.22 -9.53 -2.16
CA ILE A 344 16.04 -9.66 -0.71
C ILE A 344 17.17 -10.55 -0.19
N HIS A 345 18.05 -10.02 0.64
CA HIS A 345 19.24 -10.73 1.13
C HIS A 345 18.97 -11.65 2.34
N VAL A 346 17.70 -12.09 2.48
CA VAL A 346 17.27 -13.14 3.42
C VAL A 346 16.31 -14.08 2.70
N PRO A 347 16.08 -15.31 3.23
CA PRO A 347 15.03 -16.16 2.70
C PRO A 347 13.67 -15.50 2.90
N PHE A 348 12.94 -15.29 1.80
CA PHE A 348 11.61 -14.69 1.82
C PHE A 348 10.64 -15.53 0.98
N HIS A 349 9.73 -16.20 1.64
CA HIS A 349 8.78 -17.13 1.04
C HIS A 349 7.56 -17.31 1.94
N LEU A 350 6.54 -18.02 1.47
CA LEU A 350 5.35 -18.32 2.27
C LEU A 350 5.70 -19.19 3.50
N PRO A 351 4.98 -19.02 4.63
CA PRO A 351 5.35 -19.67 5.91
C PRO A 351 5.35 -21.21 5.89
N HIS A 352 4.64 -21.84 4.97
CA HIS A 352 4.62 -23.30 4.85
C HIS A 352 5.82 -23.89 4.09
N LEU A 353 6.65 -23.05 3.49
CA LEU A 353 7.85 -23.45 2.79
C LEU A 353 9.05 -23.42 3.75
N VAL A 354 10.06 -24.20 3.46
CA VAL A 354 11.27 -24.31 4.27
C VAL A 354 12.48 -24.14 3.37
N THR A 355 13.35 -23.22 3.75
CA THR A 355 14.63 -22.99 3.09
C THR A 355 15.77 -22.89 4.11
N PRO A 356 17.05 -23.08 3.72
CA PRO A 356 18.17 -22.78 4.59
C PRO A 356 18.14 -21.31 5.04
N VAL A 357 18.52 -21.05 6.29
CA VAL A 357 18.56 -19.67 6.84
C VAL A 357 19.57 -18.80 6.08
N ASN A 358 20.69 -19.38 5.65
CA ASN A 358 21.71 -18.70 4.85
C ASN A 358 21.33 -18.73 3.37
N SER A 359 20.28 -17.98 3.01
CA SER A 359 19.74 -17.90 1.66
C SER A 359 19.39 -16.45 1.31
N PHE A 360 19.22 -16.18 0.01
CA PHE A 360 18.72 -14.92 -0.52
C PHE A 360 17.61 -15.18 -1.56
N THR A 361 16.79 -14.17 -1.81
CA THR A 361 15.59 -14.29 -2.61
C THR A 361 15.53 -13.23 -3.72
N PHE A 362 15.16 -13.66 -4.93
CA PHE A 362 14.68 -12.79 -5.99
C PHE A 362 13.15 -12.77 -5.92
N GLY A 363 12.58 -11.74 -5.33
CA GLY A 363 11.14 -11.57 -5.20
C GLY A 363 10.54 -10.97 -6.47
N ILE A 364 9.66 -11.68 -7.14
CA ILE A 364 9.07 -11.30 -8.43
C ILE A 364 7.62 -10.91 -8.22
N ALA A 365 7.24 -9.75 -8.74
CA ALA A 365 5.88 -9.26 -8.74
C ALA A 365 5.49 -8.71 -10.12
N THR A 366 4.20 -8.73 -10.43
CA THR A 366 3.65 -8.15 -11.67
C THR A 366 2.38 -7.35 -11.38
N VAL A 367 2.06 -6.39 -12.26
CA VAL A 367 0.75 -5.75 -12.30
C VAL A 367 -0.29 -6.78 -12.74
N PRO A 368 -1.27 -7.18 -11.89
CA PRO A 368 -2.21 -8.23 -12.25
C PRO A 368 -3.32 -7.73 -13.19
N ASP A 369 -3.75 -8.59 -14.12
CA ASP A 369 -5.00 -8.42 -14.87
C ASP A 369 -6.20 -8.96 -14.11
N ALA A 370 -5.99 -9.94 -13.24
CA ALA A 370 -7.02 -10.46 -12.34
C ALA A 370 -7.56 -9.38 -11.42
N ARG A 371 -8.86 -9.48 -11.14
CA ARG A 371 -9.57 -8.61 -10.20
C ARG A 371 -10.21 -9.45 -9.12
N GLY A 372 -10.14 -8.91 -7.91
CA GLY A 372 -10.68 -9.51 -6.71
C GLY A 372 -11.80 -8.71 -6.09
N SER A 373 -12.12 -9.02 -4.83
CA SER A 373 -13.18 -8.36 -4.08
C SER A 373 -12.97 -8.36 -2.57
N ILE A 374 -13.58 -7.36 -1.91
CA ILE A 374 -13.83 -7.32 -0.47
C ILE A 374 -15.32 -7.46 -0.27
N ARG A 375 -15.76 -8.41 0.56
CA ARG A 375 -17.17 -8.64 0.87
C ARG A 375 -17.37 -8.82 2.37
N LEU A 376 -18.58 -8.60 2.86
CA LEU A 376 -18.93 -8.91 4.25
C LEU A 376 -19.16 -10.42 4.41
N ALA A 377 -18.72 -10.96 5.54
CA ALA A 377 -19.09 -12.29 6.01
C ALA A 377 -20.39 -12.26 6.83
N GLY A 378 -20.88 -11.09 7.20
CA GLY A 378 -22.11 -10.85 7.98
C GLY A 378 -22.18 -9.39 8.45
N PRO A 379 -23.22 -9.01 9.21
CA PRO A 379 -23.47 -7.63 9.61
C PRO A 379 -22.62 -7.18 10.81
N ASP A 380 -21.97 -8.11 11.51
CA ASP A 380 -21.16 -7.78 12.70
C ASP A 380 -19.83 -7.13 12.30
N PRO A 381 -19.57 -5.88 12.74
CA PRO A 381 -18.29 -5.22 12.51
C PRO A 381 -17.09 -5.90 13.16
N ALA A 382 -17.25 -6.86 14.06
CA ALA A 382 -16.16 -7.64 14.63
C ALA A 382 -15.72 -8.79 13.71
N THR A 383 -16.60 -9.27 12.82
CA THR A 383 -16.31 -10.35 11.88
C THR A 383 -15.38 -9.87 10.77
N ALA A 384 -14.29 -10.60 10.51
CA ALA A 384 -13.35 -10.28 9.44
C ALA A 384 -14.05 -10.28 8.05
N PRO A 385 -13.65 -9.40 7.12
CA PRO A 385 -14.19 -9.40 5.76
C PRO A 385 -13.72 -10.62 4.97
N LEU A 386 -14.46 -10.99 3.92
CA LEU A 386 -14.04 -11.95 2.93
C LEU A 386 -13.15 -11.23 1.91
N ILE A 387 -11.84 -11.52 1.95
CA ILE A 387 -10.83 -10.91 1.10
C ILE A 387 -10.46 -11.91 0.00
N ASP A 388 -10.74 -11.56 -1.24
CA ASP A 388 -10.41 -12.38 -2.39
C ASP A 388 -9.61 -11.58 -3.42
N PRO A 389 -8.27 -11.67 -3.43
CA PRO A 389 -7.43 -11.01 -4.43
C PRO A 389 -7.46 -11.70 -5.80
N ASN A 390 -7.95 -12.94 -5.90
CA ASN A 390 -7.99 -13.75 -7.13
C ASN A 390 -6.60 -13.93 -7.76
N TYR A 391 -5.59 -14.29 -6.96
CA TYR A 391 -4.21 -14.49 -7.44
C TYR A 391 -4.16 -15.50 -8.57
N LEU A 392 -3.34 -15.22 -9.60
CA LEU A 392 -3.19 -16.04 -10.80
C LEU A 392 -4.51 -16.29 -11.55
N GLY A 393 -5.46 -15.36 -11.41
CA GLY A 393 -6.83 -15.49 -11.96
C GLY A 393 -6.90 -15.38 -13.48
N THR A 394 -5.83 -14.96 -14.14
CA THR A 394 -5.74 -14.87 -15.61
C THR A 394 -4.50 -15.60 -16.12
N GLU A 395 -4.57 -16.07 -17.37
CA GLU A 395 -3.42 -16.70 -18.02
C GLU A 395 -2.26 -15.73 -18.20
N SER A 396 -2.55 -14.45 -18.49
CA SER A 396 -1.53 -13.41 -18.62
C SER A 396 -0.73 -13.19 -17.34
N ASP A 397 -1.38 -13.24 -16.16
CA ASP A 397 -0.69 -13.13 -14.87
C ASP A 397 0.29 -14.30 -14.67
N VAL A 398 -0.15 -15.52 -15.00
CA VAL A 398 0.70 -16.73 -14.90
C VAL A 398 1.92 -16.62 -15.83
N GLN A 399 1.71 -16.19 -17.07
CA GLN A 399 2.79 -16.06 -18.06
C GLN A 399 3.82 -15.00 -17.64
N ARG A 400 3.36 -13.83 -17.17
CA ARG A 400 4.27 -12.78 -16.63
C ARG A 400 5.07 -13.28 -15.43
N MET A 401 4.43 -13.99 -14.50
CA MET A 401 5.14 -14.57 -13.36
C MET A 401 6.17 -15.62 -13.78
N MET A 402 5.88 -16.48 -14.76
CA MET A 402 6.85 -17.43 -15.32
C MET A 402 8.02 -16.71 -16.02
N HIS A 403 7.74 -15.65 -16.77
CA HIS A 403 8.77 -14.79 -17.36
C HIS A 403 9.68 -14.21 -16.27
N GLY A 404 9.10 -13.69 -15.18
CA GLY A 404 9.87 -13.16 -14.04
C GLY A 404 10.76 -14.22 -13.37
N LEU A 405 10.30 -15.49 -13.26
CA LEU A 405 11.14 -16.60 -12.76
C LEU A 405 12.36 -16.84 -13.69
N ALA A 406 12.16 -16.77 -15.00
CA ALA A 406 13.26 -16.93 -15.96
C ALA A 406 14.29 -15.80 -15.83
N VAL A 407 13.83 -14.53 -15.75
CA VAL A 407 14.67 -13.35 -15.54
C VAL A 407 15.47 -13.46 -14.23
N ALA A 408 14.85 -13.88 -13.14
CA ALA A 408 15.54 -14.07 -11.86
C ALA A 408 16.65 -15.13 -11.94
N ARG A 409 16.38 -16.25 -12.62
CA ARG A 409 17.38 -17.30 -12.86
C ARG A 409 18.52 -16.83 -13.76
N GLU A 410 18.24 -16.03 -14.79
CA GLU A 410 19.24 -15.44 -15.67
C GLU A 410 20.21 -14.53 -14.88
N ILE A 411 19.67 -13.62 -14.06
CA ILE A 411 20.49 -12.74 -13.21
C ILE A 411 21.29 -13.58 -12.21
N ALA A 412 20.67 -14.56 -11.55
CA ALA A 412 21.36 -15.44 -10.60
C ALA A 412 22.45 -16.29 -11.27
N ALA A 413 22.33 -16.61 -12.58
CA ALA A 413 23.35 -17.36 -13.33
C ALA A 413 24.57 -16.52 -13.70
N SER A 414 24.51 -15.20 -13.59
CA SER A 414 25.57 -14.28 -13.97
C SER A 414 26.86 -14.45 -13.14
N GLU A 415 27.99 -13.97 -13.66
CA GLU A 415 29.31 -14.10 -13.04
C GLU A 415 29.42 -13.42 -11.66
N PRO A 416 28.83 -12.22 -11.42
CA PRO A 416 28.85 -11.62 -10.08
C PRO A 416 28.25 -12.49 -8.98
N PHE A 417 27.23 -13.31 -9.29
CA PHE A 417 26.62 -14.22 -8.31
C PHE A 417 27.42 -15.52 -8.11
N ARG A 418 28.38 -15.87 -8.98
CA ARG A 418 29.11 -17.13 -8.89
C ARG A 418 29.73 -17.40 -7.52
N PRO A 419 30.35 -16.44 -6.79
CA PRO A 419 30.90 -16.67 -5.45
C PRO A 419 29.81 -16.86 -4.37
N TRP A 420 28.59 -16.42 -4.61
CA TRP A 420 27.51 -16.40 -3.64
C TRP A 420 26.47 -17.49 -3.88
N ARG A 421 26.24 -17.85 -5.14
CA ARG A 421 25.19 -18.77 -5.54
C ARG A 421 25.56 -20.22 -5.21
N GLY A 422 24.84 -20.80 -4.23
CA GLY A 422 24.76 -22.23 -4.00
C GLY A 422 23.69 -22.91 -4.85
N SER A 423 22.97 -23.85 -4.25
CA SER A 423 21.85 -24.54 -4.92
C SER A 423 20.60 -23.66 -4.98
N GLU A 424 19.85 -23.75 -6.08
CA GLU A 424 18.49 -23.21 -6.14
C GLU A 424 17.59 -24.08 -5.26
N VAL A 425 16.96 -23.46 -4.24
CA VAL A 425 16.08 -24.15 -3.28
C VAL A 425 14.62 -24.07 -3.73
N LEU A 426 14.21 -22.90 -4.24
CA LEU A 426 12.87 -22.63 -4.77
C LEU A 426 12.98 -21.90 -6.11
N PRO A 427 12.28 -22.38 -7.14
CA PRO A 427 11.46 -23.60 -7.25
C PRO A 427 12.26 -24.91 -7.18
N GLY A 428 13.56 -24.87 -7.26
CA GLY A 428 14.48 -26.00 -7.34
C GLY A 428 14.89 -26.34 -8.78
N PRO A 429 16.05 -27.01 -8.94
CA PRO A 429 16.66 -27.22 -10.26
C PRO A 429 15.83 -28.10 -11.21
N ASP A 430 14.92 -28.92 -10.68
CA ASP A 430 14.07 -29.82 -11.47
C ASP A 430 12.84 -29.12 -12.04
N ALA A 431 12.48 -27.93 -11.59
CA ALA A 431 11.36 -27.14 -12.09
C ALA A 431 11.76 -26.40 -13.37
N THR A 432 11.87 -27.12 -14.49
CA THR A 432 12.34 -26.59 -15.77
C THR A 432 11.27 -26.49 -16.85
N ASP A 433 10.22 -27.30 -16.78
CA ASP A 433 9.11 -27.27 -17.72
C ASP A 433 7.95 -26.38 -17.25
N GLU A 434 7.09 -26.00 -18.19
CA GLU A 434 5.95 -25.13 -17.92
C GLU A 434 5.01 -25.71 -16.85
N LYS A 435 4.77 -27.02 -16.84
CA LYS A 435 3.91 -27.69 -15.88
C LYS A 435 4.46 -27.57 -14.45
N ALA A 436 5.76 -27.79 -14.27
CA ALA A 436 6.43 -27.68 -12.98
C ALA A 436 6.44 -26.22 -12.48
N LEU A 437 6.71 -25.25 -13.38
CA LEU A 437 6.68 -23.83 -13.03
C LEU A 437 5.26 -23.35 -12.65
N ARG A 438 4.23 -23.76 -13.37
CA ARG A 438 2.83 -23.45 -13.00
C ARG A 438 2.45 -24.05 -11.63
N ALA A 439 2.84 -25.29 -11.38
CA ALA A 439 2.61 -25.92 -10.07
C ALA A 439 3.34 -25.17 -8.95
N PHE A 440 4.58 -24.76 -9.19
CA PHE A 440 5.36 -23.95 -8.26
C PHE A 440 4.69 -22.59 -8.00
N LEU A 441 4.28 -21.86 -9.04
CA LEU A 441 3.58 -20.59 -8.89
C LEU A 441 2.29 -20.77 -8.06
N ALA A 442 1.45 -21.75 -8.38
CA ALA A 442 0.23 -22.02 -7.62
C ALA A 442 0.51 -22.26 -6.14
N HIS A 443 1.58 -22.98 -5.81
CA HIS A 443 1.96 -23.33 -4.44
C HIS A 443 2.64 -22.17 -3.68
N ASN A 444 3.35 -21.29 -4.38
CA ASN A 444 4.27 -20.31 -3.80
C ASN A 444 3.88 -18.84 -4.00
N THR A 445 2.82 -18.55 -4.78
CA THR A 445 2.35 -17.17 -4.94
C THR A 445 1.56 -16.71 -3.72
N GLY A 446 1.95 -15.54 -3.21
CA GLY A 446 1.29 -14.83 -2.13
C GLY A 446 1.10 -13.35 -2.44
N THR A 447 0.86 -12.57 -1.39
CA THR A 447 0.71 -11.12 -1.45
C THR A 447 2.07 -10.42 -1.51
N TYR A 448 2.13 -9.29 -2.22
CA TYR A 448 3.20 -8.29 -2.04
C TYR A 448 2.76 -7.16 -1.10
N TYR A 449 1.61 -7.36 -0.43
CA TYR A 449 1.06 -6.45 0.59
C TYR A 449 0.60 -5.10 0.04
N HIS A 450 0.18 -5.04 -1.23
CA HIS A 450 -0.16 -3.83 -1.98
C HIS A 450 -1.64 -3.73 -2.39
N PRO A 451 -2.63 -4.10 -1.53
CA PRO A 451 -4.03 -4.04 -1.96
C PRO A 451 -4.46 -2.62 -2.30
N VAL A 452 -5.15 -2.49 -3.43
CA VAL A 452 -5.71 -1.23 -3.95
C VAL A 452 -7.03 -1.47 -4.68
N GLY A 453 -7.72 -0.42 -5.06
CA GLY A 453 -8.77 -0.45 -6.10
C GLY A 453 -10.18 -0.79 -5.62
N SER A 454 -10.37 -1.16 -4.36
CA SER A 454 -11.66 -1.64 -3.82
C SER A 454 -12.73 -0.56 -3.60
N CYS A 455 -12.38 0.72 -3.79
CA CYS A 455 -13.27 1.88 -3.90
C CYS A 455 -12.87 2.72 -5.12
N ALA A 456 -12.71 2.08 -6.28
CA ALA A 456 -12.10 2.67 -7.46
C ALA A 456 -12.68 4.03 -7.85
N MET A 457 -11.78 4.95 -8.18
CA MET A 457 -12.11 6.27 -8.74
C MET A 457 -12.50 6.13 -10.21
N GLY A 458 -13.43 6.96 -10.67
CA GLY A 458 -13.82 7.01 -12.06
C GLY A 458 -15.19 7.65 -12.29
N THR A 459 -15.65 7.55 -13.55
CA THR A 459 -16.95 8.09 -14.00
C THR A 459 -17.94 6.99 -14.44
N GLY A 460 -17.48 5.73 -14.49
CA GLY A 460 -18.29 4.59 -14.91
C GLY A 460 -19.21 4.06 -13.80
N SER A 461 -20.12 3.14 -14.16
CA SER A 461 -21.12 2.57 -13.23
C SER A 461 -20.51 1.71 -12.11
N GLN A 462 -19.23 1.32 -12.24
CA GLN A 462 -18.49 0.58 -11.20
C GLN A 462 -17.56 1.50 -10.39
N ALA A 463 -17.54 2.81 -10.67
CA ALA A 463 -16.78 3.75 -9.86
C ALA A 463 -17.46 3.98 -8.52
N VAL A 464 -16.67 4.02 -7.45
CA VAL A 464 -17.13 4.32 -6.09
C VAL A 464 -17.02 5.80 -5.79
N VAL A 465 -15.93 6.42 -6.24
CA VAL A 465 -15.70 7.86 -6.07
C VAL A 465 -15.47 8.55 -7.41
N ASP A 466 -15.81 9.83 -7.47
CA ASP A 466 -15.48 10.70 -8.59
C ASP A 466 -13.99 11.15 -8.54
N PRO A 467 -13.48 11.87 -9.58
CA PRO A 467 -12.10 12.38 -9.55
C PRO A 467 -11.79 13.37 -8.42
N GLU A 468 -12.81 13.92 -7.76
CA GLU A 468 -12.65 14.73 -6.56
C GLU A 468 -12.78 13.90 -5.28
N LEU A 469 -12.78 12.56 -5.40
CA LEU A 469 -12.84 11.57 -4.32
C LEU A 469 -14.17 11.53 -3.54
N ARG A 470 -15.21 12.19 -4.03
CA ARG A 470 -16.55 12.16 -3.42
C ARG A 470 -17.24 10.84 -3.77
N VAL A 471 -17.90 10.22 -2.80
CA VAL A 471 -18.65 8.98 -3.03
C VAL A 471 -19.87 9.27 -3.91
N HIS A 472 -19.98 8.55 -5.03
CA HIS A 472 -21.07 8.76 -5.98
C HIS A 472 -22.46 8.63 -5.32
N GLY A 473 -23.34 9.60 -5.61
CA GLY A 473 -24.73 9.65 -5.11
C GLY A 473 -24.89 10.08 -3.64
N LEU A 474 -23.78 10.27 -2.91
CA LEU A 474 -23.78 10.73 -1.52
C LEU A 474 -23.10 12.10 -1.39
N THR A 475 -23.41 12.82 -0.32
CA THR A 475 -22.76 14.09 0.03
C THR A 475 -22.12 13.99 1.42
N GLY A 476 -21.12 14.84 1.69
CA GLY A 476 -20.43 14.86 2.99
C GLY A 476 -19.55 13.61 3.23
N LEU A 477 -19.16 12.88 2.18
CA LEU A 477 -18.37 11.66 2.27
C LEU A 477 -17.38 11.55 1.11
N ARG A 478 -16.10 11.32 1.46
CA ARG A 478 -15.02 10.97 0.52
C ARG A 478 -14.32 9.69 0.93
N VAL A 479 -13.69 9.04 -0.05
CA VAL A 479 -12.68 8.01 0.20
C VAL A 479 -11.34 8.50 -0.34
N ALA A 480 -10.30 8.46 0.50
CA ALA A 480 -9.00 9.00 0.16
C ALA A 480 -7.88 8.13 0.75
N ASP A 481 -7.61 7.02 0.11
CA ASP A 481 -6.52 6.07 0.39
C ASP A 481 -6.25 5.19 -0.84
N ALA A 482 -5.45 4.14 -0.69
CA ALA A 482 -5.10 3.26 -1.80
C ALA A 482 -6.31 2.55 -2.46
N SER A 483 -7.47 2.49 -1.79
CA SER A 483 -8.67 1.87 -2.35
C SER A 483 -9.20 2.60 -3.59
N ILE A 484 -8.86 3.88 -3.77
CA ILE A 484 -9.38 4.67 -4.90
C ILE A 484 -8.61 4.43 -6.21
N MET A 485 -7.44 3.81 -6.19
CA MET A 485 -6.65 3.58 -7.39
C MET A 485 -7.44 2.75 -8.41
N PRO A 486 -7.76 3.26 -9.60
CA PRO A 486 -8.51 2.49 -10.60
C PRO A 486 -7.68 1.32 -11.15
N ARG A 487 -6.36 1.51 -11.21
CA ARG A 487 -5.34 0.51 -11.53
C ARG A 487 -4.17 0.63 -10.55
N ILE A 488 -3.57 -0.51 -10.20
CA ILE A 488 -2.38 -0.53 -9.36
C ILE A 488 -1.16 -0.01 -10.12
N VAL A 489 -0.30 0.77 -9.46
CA VAL A 489 1.03 1.15 -9.98
C VAL A 489 1.99 -0.04 -9.91
N PRO A 490 2.99 -0.20 -10.79
CA PRO A 490 3.85 -1.41 -10.88
C PRO A 490 4.88 -1.56 -9.74
N VAL A 491 4.75 -0.77 -8.69
CA VAL A 491 5.70 -0.67 -7.58
C VAL A 491 4.99 -0.67 -6.23
N ASN A 492 5.76 -0.59 -5.14
CA ASN A 492 5.24 -0.45 -3.79
C ASN A 492 4.29 0.76 -3.66
N THR A 493 3.08 0.53 -3.19
CA THR A 493 1.95 1.49 -3.29
C THR A 493 1.94 2.59 -2.24
N ASN A 494 2.87 2.56 -1.26
CA ASN A 494 2.83 3.50 -0.14
C ASN A 494 3.03 4.96 -0.55
N ALA A 495 3.99 5.25 -1.46
CA ALA A 495 4.23 6.61 -1.94
C ALA A 495 3.01 7.18 -2.68
N ALA A 496 2.35 6.36 -3.52
CA ALA A 496 1.11 6.75 -4.20
C ALA A 496 -0.04 6.99 -3.19
N ALA A 497 -0.15 6.20 -2.11
CA ALA A 497 -1.14 6.43 -1.06
C ALA A 497 -0.90 7.75 -0.30
N ILE A 498 0.35 8.11 -0.05
CA ILE A 498 0.73 9.40 0.55
C ILE A 498 0.38 10.56 -0.39
N MET A 499 0.70 10.44 -1.68
CA MET A 499 0.34 11.41 -2.73
C MET A 499 -1.18 11.61 -2.80
N ILE A 500 -1.96 10.53 -2.73
CA ILE A 500 -3.43 10.61 -2.66
C ILE A 500 -3.86 11.43 -1.44
N GLY A 501 -3.23 11.25 -0.28
CA GLY A 501 -3.49 12.04 0.92
C GLY A 501 -3.19 13.52 0.74
N GLU A 502 -2.06 13.86 0.11
CA GLU A 502 -1.68 15.24 -0.21
C GLU A 502 -2.68 15.91 -1.15
N LYS A 503 -3.05 15.22 -2.24
CA LYS A 503 -4.03 15.71 -3.21
C LYS A 503 -5.44 15.81 -2.63
N ALA A 504 -5.86 14.83 -1.84
CA ALA A 504 -7.17 14.83 -1.17
C ALA A 504 -7.33 16.04 -0.25
N ALA A 505 -6.30 16.41 0.50
CA ALA A 505 -6.35 17.59 1.35
C ALA A 505 -6.59 18.89 0.57
N ASP A 506 -5.99 19.03 -0.62
CA ASP A 506 -6.22 20.19 -1.48
C ASP A 506 -7.63 20.16 -2.12
N LEU A 507 -8.07 19.00 -2.61
CA LEU A 507 -9.43 18.83 -3.14
C LEU A 507 -10.50 19.17 -2.09
N ILE A 508 -10.30 18.77 -0.83
CA ILE A 508 -11.19 19.08 0.30
C ILE A 508 -11.24 20.58 0.57
N ARG A 509 -10.09 21.28 0.48
CA ARG A 509 -9.96 22.73 0.70
C ARG A 509 -10.38 23.58 -0.48
N GLY A 510 -10.65 22.98 -1.66
CA GLY A 510 -10.87 23.69 -2.93
C GLY A 510 -9.63 24.45 -3.40
N ARG A 511 -8.42 23.96 -3.08
CA ARG A 511 -7.13 24.53 -3.53
C ARG A 511 -6.54 23.68 -4.64
N PHE A 512 -5.82 24.31 -5.56
CA PHE A 512 -5.10 23.64 -6.64
C PHE A 512 -3.63 24.10 -6.65
N PRO A 513 -2.67 23.28 -7.16
CA PRO A 513 -1.23 23.61 -7.16
C PRO A 513 -0.85 24.90 -7.90
N SER A 514 -1.72 25.40 -8.80
CA SER A 514 -1.53 26.67 -9.50
C SER A 514 -1.68 27.91 -8.60
N ASP A 515 -2.12 27.74 -7.35
CA ASP A 515 -2.39 28.83 -6.41
C ASP A 515 -1.25 29.04 -5.38
N GLN A 516 -0.07 28.36 -5.58
CA GLN A 516 1.10 28.46 -4.68
C GLN A 516 2.33 29.00 -5.36
#